data_6925aef872d93e32c2c780193109c9c2
#
_entry.id   6925aef872d93e32c2c780193109c9c2
#
_cell.length_a   1.000
_cell.length_b   1.000
_cell.length_c   1.000
_cell.angle_alpha   90.00
_cell.angle_beta   90.00
_cell.angle_gamma   90.00
#
_symmetry.space_group_name_H-M   'P 1'
#
loop_
_entity.id
_entity.type
_entity.pdbx_description
1 polymer ?
#
loop_
_entity_poly.entity_id
_entity_poly.type
_entity_poly.pdbx_seq_one_letter_code
_entity_poly.pdbx_strand_id
1 'polypeptide(L)'
;MRQAVEQARKLEHALARQRAVLEWRARRQFSELRDDLRFSLEWAAKPMELGAVSPSGKPLARMMAAQVDPQAAGLVVELGPGTGVITKALIERGVAQEHLLLIEYNPDFADMLRRRFPRARVITGDAYNIANLLPAIAGDTPIAAIVSGLPLFTRPAEQRRKLVRDALALIGGATGAFIQFSYALVPPVPRDPWAYTLRGTKRVWWNLFPARVWVYRRSQ
;
A
#
# COMPACT_ATOMS: atom_id res chain seq x y z
N MET A 1 -42.05 15.42 36.57
CA MET A 1 -42.43 14.45 35.54
C MET A 1 -42.21 14.99 34.11
N ARG A 2 -42.74 16.18 33.74
CA ARG A 2 -42.59 16.76 32.39
C ARG A 2 -41.11 17.02 31.94
N GLN A 3 -40.27 17.54 32.86
CA GLN A 3 -38.85 17.81 32.56
C GLN A 3 -38.02 16.53 32.27
N ALA A 4 -38.29 15.43 32.97
CA ALA A 4 -37.61 14.16 32.74
C ALA A 4 -37.94 13.54 31.36
N VAL A 5 -39.21 13.68 30.94
CA VAL A 5 -39.68 13.22 29.61
C VAL A 5 -39.01 14.04 28.48
N GLU A 6 -38.85 15.34 28.69
CA GLU A 6 -38.23 16.22 27.71
C GLU A 6 -36.72 15.98 27.59
N GLN A 7 -36.04 15.70 28.71
CA GLN A 7 -34.62 15.29 28.71
C GLN A 7 -34.44 13.95 28.01
N ALA A 8 -35.30 12.96 28.27
CA ALA A 8 -35.23 11.66 27.58
C ALA A 8 -35.40 11.82 26.06
N ARG A 9 -36.36 12.64 25.61
CA ARG A 9 -36.58 12.95 24.19
C ARG A 9 -35.36 13.62 23.53
N LYS A 10 -34.71 14.58 24.22
CA LYS A 10 -33.49 15.24 23.73
C LYS A 10 -32.33 14.24 23.59
N LEU A 11 -32.22 13.31 24.55
CA LEU A 11 -31.18 12.25 24.53
C LEU A 11 -31.40 11.25 23.37
N GLU A 12 -32.64 10.83 23.16
CA GLU A 12 -33.00 9.96 22.03
C GLU A 12 -32.73 10.62 20.68
N HIS A 13 -33.04 11.89 20.51
CA HIS A 13 -32.72 12.64 19.30
C HIS A 13 -31.23 12.80 19.10
N ALA A 14 -30.44 12.99 20.15
CA ALA A 14 -28.97 13.08 20.07
C ALA A 14 -28.37 11.73 19.67
N LEU A 15 -28.82 10.63 20.25
CA LEU A 15 -28.41 9.28 19.92
C LEU A 15 -28.79 8.88 18.49
N ALA A 16 -29.98 9.25 18.04
CA ALA A 16 -30.42 9.01 16.66
C ALA A 16 -29.56 9.78 15.65
N ARG A 17 -29.19 11.03 15.94
CA ARG A 17 -28.27 11.82 15.10
C ARG A 17 -26.87 11.19 15.08
N GLN A 18 -26.36 10.74 16.21
CA GLN A 18 -25.06 10.05 16.25
C GLN A 18 -25.06 8.75 15.43
N ARG A 19 -26.12 7.94 15.55
CA ARG A 19 -26.30 6.72 14.73
C ARG A 19 -26.35 7.05 13.25
N ALA A 20 -27.13 8.04 12.83
CA ALA A 20 -27.24 8.46 11.43
C ALA A 20 -25.89 8.93 10.86
N VAL A 21 -25.10 9.68 11.64
CA VAL A 21 -23.76 10.12 11.24
C VAL A 21 -22.81 8.92 11.11
N LEU A 22 -22.86 7.95 12.02
CA LEU A 22 -22.03 6.74 11.95
C LEU A 22 -22.41 5.85 10.76
N GLU A 23 -23.71 5.68 10.51
CA GLU A 23 -24.20 4.93 9.34
C GLU A 23 -23.86 5.64 8.03
N TRP A 24 -23.98 6.96 7.96
CA TRP A 24 -23.58 7.74 6.78
C TRP A 24 -22.07 7.62 6.52
N ARG A 25 -21.23 7.72 7.58
CA ARG A 25 -19.77 7.50 7.47
C ARG A 25 -19.45 6.09 7.01
N ALA A 26 -20.12 5.09 7.57
CA ALA A 26 -19.92 3.70 7.17
C ALA A 26 -20.33 3.48 5.70
N ARG A 27 -21.50 3.94 5.27
CA ARG A 27 -21.97 3.83 3.86
C ARG A 27 -21.03 4.52 2.89
N ARG A 28 -20.55 5.72 3.21
CA ARG A 28 -19.59 6.46 2.39
C ARG A 28 -18.25 5.74 2.31
N GLN A 29 -17.79 5.20 3.42
CA GLN A 29 -16.56 4.41 3.47
C GLN A 29 -16.67 3.11 2.66
N PHE A 30 -17.82 2.45 2.69
CA PHE A 30 -18.11 1.25 1.89
C PHE A 30 -18.22 1.56 0.39
N SER A 31 -18.77 2.71 -0.01
CA SER A 31 -18.83 3.10 -1.42
C SER A 31 -17.44 3.42 -1.97
N GLU A 32 -16.64 4.20 -1.23
CA GLU A 32 -15.25 4.50 -1.61
C GLU A 32 -14.38 3.23 -1.70
N LEU A 33 -14.55 2.28 -0.78
CA LEU A 33 -13.89 0.97 -0.82
C LEU A 33 -14.30 0.14 -2.03
N ARG A 34 -15.58 0.17 -2.40
CA ARG A 34 -16.11 -0.58 -3.54
C ARG A 34 -15.62 0.01 -4.86
N ASP A 35 -15.51 1.33 -4.94
CA ASP A 35 -15.01 2.03 -6.13
C ASP A 35 -13.50 1.80 -6.30
N ASP A 36 -12.72 1.83 -5.20
CA ASP A 36 -11.30 1.44 -5.19
C ASP A 36 -11.09 -0.02 -5.61
N LEU A 37 -11.94 -0.94 -5.12
CA LEU A 37 -11.94 -2.36 -5.47
C LEU A 37 -12.24 -2.56 -6.94
N ARG A 38 -13.31 -1.94 -7.45
CA ARG A 38 -13.73 -2.02 -8.84
C ARG A 38 -12.65 -1.51 -9.77
N PHE A 39 -12.10 -0.33 -9.46
CA PHE A 39 -11.01 0.26 -10.23
C PHE A 39 -9.75 -0.63 -10.23
N SER A 40 -9.37 -1.16 -9.05
CA SER A 40 -8.20 -2.05 -8.93
C SER A 40 -8.40 -3.37 -9.66
N LEU A 41 -9.63 -3.91 -9.68
CA LEU A 41 -9.98 -5.15 -10.39
C LEU A 41 -10.05 -4.91 -11.91
N GLU A 42 -10.66 -3.83 -12.37
CA GLU A 42 -10.72 -3.46 -13.78
C GLU A 42 -9.31 -3.21 -14.36
N TRP A 43 -8.44 -2.57 -13.57
CA TRP A 43 -7.06 -2.37 -13.94
C TRP A 43 -6.24 -3.67 -13.97
N ALA A 44 -6.41 -4.54 -12.98
CA ALA A 44 -5.75 -5.85 -12.94
C ALA A 44 -6.23 -6.79 -14.05
N ALA A 45 -7.49 -6.62 -14.51
CA ALA A 45 -8.07 -7.42 -15.59
C ALA A 45 -7.70 -6.93 -17.01
N LYS A 46 -7.42 -5.62 -17.19
CA LYS A 46 -7.21 -5.01 -18.52
C LYS A 46 -6.10 -3.95 -18.54
N PRO A 47 -4.88 -4.28 -18.12
CA PRO A 47 -3.81 -3.29 -17.99
C PRO A 47 -3.35 -2.68 -19.35
N MET A 48 -3.58 -3.39 -20.45
CA MET A 48 -3.17 -2.99 -21.81
C MET A 48 -4.23 -2.19 -22.55
N GLU A 49 -5.53 -2.37 -22.29
CA GLU A 49 -6.61 -1.69 -22.99
C GLU A 49 -6.81 -0.23 -22.54
N LEU A 50 -6.43 0.11 -21.32
CA LEU A 50 -6.52 1.49 -20.76
C LEU A 50 -5.30 2.36 -21.11
N GLY A 51 -4.49 1.95 -22.08
CA GLY A 51 -3.37 2.71 -22.63
C GLY A 51 -2.42 3.21 -21.58
N ALA A 52 -1.36 2.45 -21.25
CA ALA A 52 -0.12 2.83 -20.53
C ALA A 52 -0.22 3.86 -19.36
N VAL A 53 -1.42 4.26 -18.95
CA VAL A 53 -1.62 5.15 -17.80
C VAL A 53 -1.72 4.28 -16.56
N SER A 54 -0.57 4.01 -15.94
CA SER A 54 -0.53 3.42 -14.60
C SER A 54 -1.42 4.25 -13.67
N PRO A 55 -2.32 3.62 -12.89
CA PRO A 55 -3.12 4.33 -11.88
C PRO A 55 -2.25 5.04 -10.85
N SER A 56 -1.04 4.54 -10.61
CA SER A 56 0.00 5.25 -9.86
C SER A 56 0.66 6.27 -10.78
N GLY A 57 0.12 7.49 -10.84
CA GLY A 57 0.75 8.58 -11.56
C GLY A 57 2.14 8.90 -11.00
N LYS A 58 2.98 9.57 -11.81
CA LYS A 58 4.34 9.98 -11.39
C LYS A 58 4.37 10.69 -10.02
N PRO A 59 3.41 11.57 -9.65
CA PRO A 59 3.41 12.21 -8.33
C PRO A 59 3.24 11.22 -7.17
N LEU A 60 2.38 10.21 -7.31
CA LEU A 60 2.18 9.17 -6.31
C LEU A 60 3.42 8.28 -6.16
N ALA A 61 4.00 7.84 -7.28
CA ALA A 61 5.22 7.04 -7.29
C ALA A 61 6.40 7.78 -6.62
N ARG A 62 6.57 9.08 -6.90
CA ARG A 62 7.58 9.92 -6.24
C ARG A 62 7.33 10.06 -4.73
N MET A 63 6.06 10.21 -4.31
CA MET A 63 5.70 10.27 -2.90
C MET A 63 6.01 8.95 -2.17
N MET A 64 5.80 7.80 -2.83
CA MET A 64 6.17 6.49 -2.28
C MET A 64 7.69 6.34 -2.20
N ALA A 65 8.41 6.65 -3.27
CA ALA A 65 9.87 6.61 -3.31
C ALA A 65 10.51 7.54 -2.28
N ALA A 66 9.89 8.71 -1.99
CA ALA A 66 10.38 9.65 -0.97
C ALA A 66 10.36 9.10 0.46
N GLN A 67 9.65 7.99 0.71
CA GLN A 67 9.64 7.31 2.02
C GLN A 67 10.79 6.31 2.17
N VAL A 68 11.55 6.04 1.11
CA VAL A 68 12.71 5.16 1.09
C VAL A 68 13.98 5.99 1.27
N ASP A 69 14.85 5.56 2.17
CA ASP A 69 16.22 6.08 2.26
C ASP A 69 17.08 5.42 1.17
N PRO A 70 17.54 6.15 0.16
CA PRO A 70 18.32 5.58 -0.94
C PRO A 70 19.73 5.14 -0.53
N GLN A 71 20.19 5.56 0.65
CA GLN A 71 21.51 5.22 1.20
C GLN A 71 21.43 4.07 2.22
N ALA A 72 20.22 3.58 2.55
CA ALA A 72 20.07 2.46 3.47
C ALA A 72 20.74 1.20 2.89
N ALA A 73 21.55 0.54 3.69
CA ALA A 73 22.19 -0.71 3.31
C ALA A 73 21.13 -1.83 3.11
N GLY A 74 21.24 -2.56 1.99
CA GLY A 74 20.38 -3.69 1.69
C GLY A 74 19.47 -3.50 0.48
N LEU A 75 18.51 -4.41 0.34
CA LEU A 75 17.57 -4.45 -0.78
C LEU A 75 16.34 -3.56 -0.51
N VAL A 76 15.91 -2.85 -1.52
CA VAL A 76 14.58 -2.26 -1.60
C VAL A 76 13.70 -3.20 -2.42
N VAL A 77 12.71 -3.80 -1.78
CA VAL A 77 11.81 -4.76 -2.42
C VAL A 77 10.56 -4.04 -2.90
N GLU A 78 10.18 -4.23 -4.16
CA GLU A 78 8.91 -3.74 -4.71
C GLU A 78 7.97 -4.90 -4.97
N LEU A 79 6.75 -4.83 -4.41
CA LEU A 79 5.69 -5.82 -4.57
C LEU A 79 4.67 -5.33 -5.59
N GLY A 80 4.49 -6.07 -6.68
CA GLY A 80 3.58 -5.73 -7.76
C GLY A 80 4.01 -4.46 -8.53
N PRO A 81 5.20 -4.42 -9.12
CA PRO A 81 5.70 -3.26 -9.87
C PRO A 81 4.88 -2.94 -11.11
N GLY A 82 4.18 -3.92 -11.69
CA GLY A 82 3.40 -3.76 -12.91
C GLY A 82 4.23 -3.17 -14.05
N THR A 83 3.88 -1.95 -14.49
CA THR A 83 4.64 -1.26 -15.55
C THR A 83 5.94 -0.61 -15.07
N GLY A 84 6.29 -0.69 -13.78
CA GLY A 84 7.55 -0.18 -13.22
C GLY A 84 7.58 1.35 -13.00
N VAL A 85 6.44 1.98 -12.74
CA VAL A 85 6.38 3.43 -12.47
C VAL A 85 6.98 3.77 -11.12
N ILE A 86 6.71 2.96 -10.09
CA ILE A 86 7.30 3.12 -8.76
C ILE A 86 8.78 2.73 -8.82
N THR A 87 9.15 1.63 -9.52
CA THR A 87 10.55 1.24 -9.77
C THR A 87 11.35 2.42 -10.33
N LYS A 88 10.82 3.08 -11.37
CA LYS A 88 11.47 4.27 -11.97
C LYS A 88 11.64 5.39 -10.94
N ALA A 89 10.61 5.65 -10.13
CA ALA A 89 10.67 6.70 -9.11
C ALA A 89 11.68 6.39 -7.99
N LEU A 90 11.87 5.11 -7.63
CA LEU A 90 12.90 4.66 -6.69
C LEU A 90 14.31 4.92 -7.25
N ILE A 91 14.53 4.62 -8.53
CA ILE A 91 15.79 4.91 -9.22
C ILE A 91 16.03 6.44 -9.30
N GLU A 92 15.03 7.22 -9.69
CA GLU A 92 15.08 8.69 -9.70
C GLU A 92 15.37 9.27 -8.30
N ARG A 93 14.96 8.58 -7.22
CA ARG A 93 15.24 8.94 -5.84
C ARG A 93 16.68 8.68 -5.43
N GLY A 94 17.42 7.84 -6.19
CA GLY A 94 18.82 7.49 -5.92
C GLY A 94 19.04 6.05 -5.47
N VAL A 95 18.01 5.19 -5.47
CA VAL A 95 18.18 3.76 -5.21
C VAL A 95 18.88 3.13 -6.43
N ALA A 96 20.02 2.51 -6.22
CA ALA A 96 20.73 1.80 -7.30
C ALA A 96 19.90 0.60 -7.78
N GLN A 97 19.90 0.32 -9.09
CA GLN A 97 19.12 -0.79 -9.65
C GLN A 97 19.52 -2.14 -9.06
N GLU A 98 20.77 -2.33 -8.75
CA GLU A 98 21.33 -3.54 -8.15
C GLU A 98 20.76 -3.83 -6.75
N HIS A 99 20.26 -2.80 -6.07
CA HIS A 99 19.60 -2.92 -4.78
C HIS A 99 18.09 -3.12 -4.91
N LEU A 100 17.53 -3.14 -6.13
CA LEU A 100 16.10 -3.36 -6.35
C LEU A 100 15.81 -4.86 -6.55
N LEU A 101 14.85 -5.36 -5.77
CA LEU A 101 14.26 -6.68 -5.92
C LEU A 101 12.75 -6.50 -6.23
N LEU A 102 12.33 -6.87 -7.43
CA LEU A 102 10.98 -6.69 -7.94
C LEU A 102 10.26 -8.04 -7.93
N ILE A 103 9.11 -8.14 -7.26
CA ILE A 103 8.29 -9.35 -7.24
C ILE A 103 7.00 -9.07 -8.01
N GLU A 104 6.86 -9.68 -9.18
CA GLU A 104 5.73 -9.51 -10.09
C GLU A 104 5.05 -10.85 -10.35
N TYR A 105 3.72 -10.87 -10.26
CA TYR A 105 2.94 -12.10 -10.47
C TYR A 105 2.77 -12.42 -11.96
N ASN A 106 2.59 -11.39 -12.80
CA ASN A 106 2.38 -11.57 -14.23
C ASN A 106 3.73 -11.75 -14.95
N PRO A 107 3.95 -12.89 -15.65
CA PRO A 107 5.20 -13.18 -16.34
C PRO A 107 5.53 -12.17 -17.46
N ASP A 108 4.52 -11.67 -18.19
CA ASP A 108 4.74 -10.69 -19.26
C ASP A 108 5.26 -9.36 -18.72
N PHE A 109 4.71 -8.90 -17.57
CA PHE A 109 5.23 -7.73 -16.88
C PHE A 109 6.62 -8.01 -16.29
N ALA A 110 6.87 -9.17 -15.74
CA ALA A 110 8.17 -9.53 -15.24
C ALA A 110 9.24 -9.50 -16.35
N ASP A 111 8.92 -10.00 -17.55
CA ASP A 111 9.83 -9.96 -18.71
C ASP A 111 10.03 -8.54 -19.24
N MET A 112 8.99 -7.72 -19.24
CA MET A 112 9.10 -6.29 -19.58
C MET A 112 10.01 -5.57 -18.57
N LEU A 113 9.86 -5.83 -17.27
CA LEU A 113 10.67 -5.23 -16.21
C LEU A 113 12.14 -5.64 -16.33
N ARG A 114 12.45 -6.90 -16.64
CA ARG A 114 13.83 -7.38 -16.88
C ARG A 114 14.50 -6.63 -18.02
N ARG A 115 13.76 -6.38 -19.12
CA ARG A 115 14.27 -5.56 -20.25
C ARG A 115 14.45 -4.09 -19.87
N ARG A 116 13.52 -3.53 -19.08
CA ARG A 116 13.49 -2.11 -18.73
C ARG A 116 14.51 -1.74 -17.65
N PHE A 117 14.73 -2.65 -16.70
CA PHE A 117 15.61 -2.47 -15.54
C PHE A 117 16.61 -3.63 -15.45
N PRO A 118 17.57 -3.74 -16.39
CA PRO A 118 18.40 -4.95 -16.56
C PRO A 118 19.33 -5.24 -15.38
N ARG A 119 19.57 -4.27 -14.50
CA ARG A 119 20.39 -4.46 -13.29
C ARG A 119 19.55 -4.74 -12.04
N ALA A 120 18.22 -4.59 -12.12
CA ALA A 120 17.33 -4.97 -11.04
C ALA A 120 17.05 -6.48 -11.05
N ARG A 121 16.84 -7.04 -9.88
CA ARG A 121 16.49 -8.45 -9.71
C ARG A 121 14.98 -8.61 -9.84
N VAL A 122 14.51 -9.27 -10.89
CA VAL A 122 13.08 -9.46 -11.15
C VAL A 122 12.69 -10.92 -10.96
N ILE A 123 11.79 -11.17 -10.02
CA ILE A 123 11.27 -12.49 -9.68
C ILE A 123 9.80 -12.57 -10.09
N THR A 124 9.44 -13.62 -10.83
CA THR A 124 8.05 -13.95 -11.09
C THR A 124 7.51 -14.74 -9.89
N GLY A 125 6.51 -14.21 -9.17
CA GLY A 125 6.02 -14.86 -7.96
C GLY A 125 4.86 -14.13 -7.29
N ASP A 126 4.24 -14.82 -6.32
CA ASP A 126 3.15 -14.24 -5.53
C ASP A 126 3.70 -13.39 -4.38
N ALA A 127 3.50 -12.09 -4.47
CA ALA A 127 3.91 -11.12 -3.46
C ALA A 127 3.21 -11.30 -2.09
N TYR A 128 2.09 -12.03 -2.00
CA TYR A 128 1.48 -12.36 -0.72
C TYR A 128 2.21 -13.49 0.01
N ASN A 129 3.14 -14.18 -0.65
CA ASN A 129 3.97 -15.24 -0.08
C ASN A 129 5.39 -14.79 0.26
N ILE A 130 5.59 -13.50 0.58
CA ILE A 130 6.92 -12.92 0.84
C ILE A 130 7.67 -13.60 1.99
N ALA A 131 6.96 -14.09 3.00
CA ALA A 131 7.57 -14.77 4.14
C ALA A 131 8.42 -15.98 3.74
N ASN A 132 8.03 -16.68 2.67
CA ASN A 132 8.79 -17.81 2.13
C ASN A 132 9.73 -17.39 0.99
N LEU A 133 9.29 -16.45 0.15
CA LEU A 133 10.05 -16.02 -1.03
C LEU A 133 11.31 -15.23 -0.66
N LEU A 134 11.18 -14.21 0.18
CA LEU A 134 12.28 -13.27 0.43
C LEU A 134 13.49 -13.92 1.10
N PRO A 135 13.36 -14.77 2.13
CA PRO A 135 14.53 -15.44 2.71
C PRO A 135 15.30 -16.30 1.70
N ALA A 136 14.58 -17.01 0.82
CA ALA A 136 15.20 -17.84 -0.21
C ALA A 136 15.93 -17.03 -1.29
N ILE A 137 15.49 -15.80 -1.56
CA ILE A 137 16.02 -14.95 -2.63
C ILE A 137 17.09 -13.98 -2.11
N ALA A 138 16.83 -13.33 -0.98
CA ALA A 138 17.73 -12.33 -0.39
C ALA A 138 18.93 -12.97 0.32
N GLY A 139 18.78 -14.20 0.82
CA GLY A 139 19.81 -14.83 1.66
C GLY A 139 20.10 -13.95 2.89
N ASP A 140 21.37 -13.67 3.12
CA ASP A 140 21.83 -12.83 4.24
C ASP A 140 21.77 -11.32 3.94
N THR A 141 21.38 -10.94 2.71
CA THR A 141 21.28 -9.52 2.34
C THR A 141 20.11 -8.86 3.08
N PRO A 142 20.35 -7.82 3.89
CA PRO A 142 19.29 -7.16 4.63
C PRO A 142 18.27 -6.50 3.69
N ILE A 143 17.02 -6.40 4.15
CA ILE A 143 15.97 -5.69 3.44
C ILE A 143 15.81 -4.32 4.10
N ALA A 144 16.08 -3.26 3.36
CA ALA A 144 16.02 -1.88 3.84
C ALA A 144 14.58 -1.34 3.87
N ALA A 145 13.79 -1.67 2.85
CA ALA A 145 12.39 -1.25 2.74
C ALA A 145 11.60 -2.18 1.82
N ILE A 146 10.29 -2.23 2.03
CA ILE A 146 9.35 -2.89 1.11
C ILE A 146 8.32 -1.86 0.63
N VAL A 147 8.23 -1.68 -0.69
CA VAL A 147 7.29 -0.77 -1.35
C VAL A 147 6.24 -1.59 -2.09
N SER A 148 4.97 -1.37 -1.80
CA SER A 148 3.90 -2.21 -2.34
C SER A 148 2.97 -1.43 -3.28
N GLY A 149 2.88 -1.91 -4.53
CA GLY A 149 1.89 -1.50 -5.53
C GLY A 149 0.63 -2.36 -5.54
N LEU A 150 0.50 -3.31 -4.60
CA LEU A 150 -0.60 -4.27 -4.58
C LEU A 150 -1.96 -3.63 -4.26
N PRO A 151 -3.04 -4.11 -4.89
CA PRO A 151 -4.41 -3.67 -4.60
C PRO A 151 -4.93 -4.32 -3.30
N LEU A 152 -4.42 -3.89 -2.14
CA LEU A 152 -4.65 -4.58 -0.86
C LEU A 152 -6.13 -4.69 -0.48
N PHE A 153 -6.98 -3.75 -0.87
CA PHE A 153 -8.42 -3.83 -0.57
C PHE A 153 -9.14 -5.02 -1.24
N THR A 154 -8.53 -5.65 -2.24
CA THR A 154 -9.05 -6.88 -2.86
C THR A 154 -8.93 -8.10 -1.95
N ARG A 155 -8.20 -8.00 -0.85
CA ARG A 155 -7.95 -9.11 0.10
C ARG A 155 -8.63 -8.88 1.45
N PRO A 156 -9.02 -9.94 2.15
CA PRO A 156 -9.53 -9.85 3.52
C PRO A 156 -8.56 -9.11 4.46
N ALA A 157 -9.11 -8.44 5.47
CA ALA A 157 -8.34 -7.62 6.40
C ALA A 157 -7.19 -8.41 7.07
N GLU A 158 -7.42 -9.68 7.41
CA GLU A 158 -6.42 -10.51 8.05
C GLU A 158 -5.25 -10.86 7.13
N GLN A 159 -5.50 -11.13 5.85
CA GLN A 159 -4.43 -11.34 4.86
C GLN A 159 -3.58 -10.07 4.68
N ARG A 160 -4.21 -8.89 4.71
CA ARG A 160 -3.51 -7.60 4.64
C ARG A 160 -2.64 -7.35 5.87
N ARG A 161 -3.15 -7.66 7.07
CA ARG A 161 -2.36 -7.60 8.32
C ARG A 161 -1.19 -8.58 8.29
N LYS A 162 -1.46 -9.81 7.85
CA LYS A 162 -0.40 -10.84 7.73
C LYS A 162 0.71 -10.36 6.81
N LEU A 163 0.39 -9.82 5.63
CA LEU A 163 1.38 -9.29 4.69
C LEU A 163 2.27 -8.21 5.33
N VAL A 164 1.67 -7.26 6.06
CA VAL A 164 2.44 -6.19 6.72
C VAL A 164 3.29 -6.73 7.87
N ARG A 165 2.77 -7.66 8.67
CA ARG A 165 3.55 -8.31 9.74
C ARG A 165 4.75 -9.08 9.18
N ASP A 166 4.51 -9.90 8.14
CA ASP A 166 5.55 -10.66 7.45
C ASP A 166 6.62 -9.72 6.86
N ALA A 167 6.19 -8.66 6.17
CA ALA A 167 7.08 -7.65 5.60
C ALA A 167 7.95 -6.99 6.67
N LEU A 168 7.35 -6.55 7.77
CA LEU A 168 8.06 -5.89 8.85
C LEU A 168 9.00 -6.84 9.61
N ALA A 169 8.66 -8.13 9.68
CA ALA A 169 9.55 -9.15 10.26
C ALA A 169 10.83 -9.35 9.43
N LEU A 170 10.73 -9.20 8.10
CA LEU A 170 11.83 -9.37 7.16
C LEU A 170 12.68 -8.10 7.00
N ILE A 171 12.12 -6.92 7.26
CA ILE A 171 12.85 -5.66 7.17
C ILE A 171 13.86 -5.54 8.31
N GLY A 172 15.11 -5.29 7.94
CA GLY A 172 16.20 -5.00 8.87
C GLY A 172 16.26 -3.52 9.28
N GLY A 173 16.92 -3.26 10.43
CA GLY A 173 17.19 -1.89 10.88
C GLY A 173 15.98 -1.14 11.48
N ALA A 174 16.28 -0.11 12.27
CA ALA A 174 15.27 0.67 13.00
C ALA A 174 14.44 1.61 12.10
N THR A 175 14.97 2.00 10.95
CA THR A 175 14.34 2.96 10.02
C THR A 175 13.56 2.30 8.91
N GLY A 176 13.64 0.99 8.76
CA GLY A 176 12.98 0.24 7.70
C GLY A 176 11.46 0.36 7.75
N ALA A 177 10.82 0.32 6.60
CA ALA A 177 9.39 0.53 6.49
C ALA A 177 8.74 -0.32 5.39
N PHE A 178 7.47 -0.68 5.62
CA PHE A 178 6.57 -1.12 4.57
C PHE A 178 5.76 0.09 4.09
N ILE A 179 5.79 0.36 2.79
CA ILE A 179 5.21 1.55 2.17
C ILE A 179 4.12 1.11 1.20
N GLN A 180 2.90 1.62 1.41
CA GLN A 180 1.72 1.29 0.62
C GLN A 180 0.94 2.55 0.29
N PHE A 181 0.18 2.55 -0.80
CA PHE A 181 -0.77 3.63 -1.08
C PHE A 181 -2.22 3.13 -1.07
N SER A 182 -3.16 4.06 -0.96
CA SER A 182 -4.57 3.84 -1.26
C SER A 182 -5.23 5.10 -1.80
N TYR A 183 -6.29 4.92 -2.58
CA TYR A 183 -7.20 5.99 -2.99
C TYR A 183 -8.28 6.26 -1.94
N ALA A 184 -8.48 5.32 -1.01
CA ALA A 184 -9.41 5.49 0.10
C ALA A 184 -8.90 6.49 1.14
N LEU A 185 -9.85 7.04 1.91
CA LEU A 185 -9.56 7.96 3.03
C LEU A 185 -8.90 7.25 4.22
N VAL A 186 -8.98 5.93 4.25
CA VAL A 186 -8.53 5.05 5.33
C VAL A 186 -7.29 4.25 4.92
N PRO A 187 -6.47 3.82 5.88
CA PRO A 187 -5.35 2.94 5.59
C PRO A 187 -5.84 1.59 5.03
N PRO A 188 -5.16 1.04 4.02
CA PRO A 188 -5.56 -0.24 3.42
C PRO A 188 -5.38 -1.42 4.36
N VAL A 189 -4.53 -1.29 5.37
CA VAL A 189 -4.38 -2.28 6.43
C VAL A 189 -4.88 -1.70 7.74
N PRO A 190 -5.80 -2.39 8.45
CA PRO A 190 -6.31 -1.94 9.73
C PRO A 190 -5.18 -1.72 10.74
N ARG A 191 -5.37 -0.77 11.65
CA ARG A 191 -4.40 -0.48 12.70
C ARG A 191 -4.19 -1.70 13.61
N ASP A 192 -2.93 -1.93 13.95
CA ASP A 192 -2.49 -2.93 14.92
C ASP A 192 -1.35 -2.30 15.75
N PRO A 193 -1.67 -1.53 16.81
CA PRO A 193 -0.68 -0.77 17.57
C PRO A 193 0.39 -1.63 18.23
N TRP A 194 0.09 -2.92 18.46
CA TRP A 194 1.02 -3.87 19.07
C TRP A 194 2.05 -4.40 18.06
N ALA A 195 1.69 -4.43 16.78
CA ALA A 195 2.56 -4.95 15.74
C ALA A 195 3.32 -3.85 15.00
N TYR A 196 2.69 -2.71 14.75
CA TYR A 196 3.30 -1.62 13.97
C TYR A 196 2.72 -0.24 14.26
N THR A 197 3.55 0.77 14.07
CA THR A 197 3.14 2.16 13.97
C THR A 197 2.70 2.47 12.54
N LEU A 198 1.75 3.40 12.37
CA LEU A 198 1.19 3.79 11.09
C LEU A 198 1.20 5.30 10.91
N ARG A 199 1.84 5.78 9.87
CA ARG A 199 1.84 7.19 9.47
C ARG A 199 1.30 7.35 8.05
N GLY A 200 0.32 8.27 7.86
CA GLY A 200 -0.15 8.70 6.54
C GLY A 200 0.57 9.96 6.09
N THR A 201 0.93 10.06 4.81
CA THR A 201 1.45 11.29 4.21
C THR A 201 0.33 12.30 3.92
N LYS A 202 0.68 13.49 3.43
CA LYS A 202 -0.28 14.40 2.78
C LYS A 202 -0.88 13.71 1.55
N ARG A 203 -2.10 14.10 1.17
CA ARG A 203 -2.72 13.58 -0.05
C ARG A 203 -1.97 14.05 -1.29
N VAL A 204 -1.84 13.15 -2.25
CA VAL A 204 -1.34 13.43 -3.60
C VAL A 204 -2.56 13.75 -4.46
N TRP A 205 -2.81 15.05 -4.69
CA TRP A 205 -3.96 15.54 -5.46
C TRP A 205 -3.73 15.49 -6.98
N TRP A 206 -2.47 15.65 -7.41
CA TRP A 206 -2.05 15.65 -8.83
C TRP A 206 -1.84 14.23 -9.35
N ASN A 207 -2.75 13.33 -9.03
CA ASN A 207 -2.85 11.97 -9.53
C ASN A 207 -4.22 11.80 -10.19
N LEU A 208 -4.41 10.82 -11.06
CA LEU A 208 -5.70 10.59 -11.73
C LEU A 208 -6.85 10.53 -10.70
N PHE A 209 -6.59 9.91 -9.55
CA PHE A 209 -7.44 9.97 -8.35
C PHE A 209 -6.57 10.39 -7.16
N PRO A 210 -7.08 11.25 -6.25
CA PRO A 210 -6.35 11.64 -5.05
C PRO A 210 -5.97 10.40 -4.23
N ALA A 211 -4.69 10.26 -3.93
CA ALA A 211 -4.17 9.11 -3.19
C ALA A 211 -3.42 9.54 -1.93
N ARG A 212 -3.24 8.61 -1.00
CA ARG A 212 -2.39 8.79 0.19
C ARG A 212 -1.41 7.64 0.31
N VAL A 213 -0.19 7.96 0.68
CA VAL A 213 0.83 6.96 1.02
C VAL A 213 0.80 6.70 2.52
N TRP A 214 0.89 5.44 2.89
CA TRP A 214 0.86 4.92 4.24
C TRP A 214 2.20 4.22 4.52
N VAL A 215 2.80 4.55 5.65
CA VAL A 215 4.10 4.04 6.07
C VAL A 215 3.90 3.28 7.37
N TYR A 216 4.23 2.00 7.33
CA TYR A 216 4.17 1.08 8.46
C TYR A 216 5.58 0.80 8.95
N ARG A 217 5.82 0.89 10.25
CA ARG A 217 7.10 0.54 10.89
C ARG A 217 6.84 -0.34 12.09
N ARG A 218 7.79 -1.19 12.42
CA ARG A 218 7.70 -2.03 13.63
C ARG A 218 7.47 -1.14 14.85
N SER A 219 6.56 -1.54 15.72
CA SER A 219 6.46 -0.96 17.06
C SER A 219 7.73 -1.29 17.85
N GLN A 220 8.24 -0.31 18.57
CA GLN A 220 9.40 -0.49 19.47
C GLN A 220 8.94 -1.11 20.76
#